data_66d537ef152b593560391e6b1659c968
#
_entry.id   66d537ef152b593560391e6b1659c968
#
_cell.length_a   1.000
_cell.length_b   1.000
_cell.length_c   1.000
_cell.angle_alpha   90.00
_cell.angle_beta   90.00
_cell.angle_gamma   90.00
#
_symmetry.space_group_name_H-M   'P 1'
#
loop_
_entity.id
_entity.type
_entity.pdbx_description
1 polymer ?
#
loop_
_entity_poly.entity_id
_entity_poly.type
_entity_poly.pdbx_seq_one_letter_code
_entity_poly.pdbx_strand_id
1 'polypeptide(L)'
;MQLTIDIPNIQNIMALYRQAPDIVTPILVNTLKQSEILMGSVTGQNVPYVTGGLVKSFIPTPVTELSYTWGPNVKYALWVEQGTGIYGPSGARIVPVTAKALAWTSGGTQFIRKSIAGMQGRRYMERIVAAASPQLAQLFQRAEQTIIETFAQGGATA
;
A
#
# COMPACT_ATOMS: atom_id res chain seq x y z
N MET A 1 54.60 8.93 24.82
CA MET A 1 54.43 8.24 23.53
C MET A 1 53.03 8.64 23.03
N GLN A 2 52.92 9.44 21.97
CA GLN A 2 51.64 9.84 21.35
C GLN A 2 51.44 8.99 20.13
N LEU A 3 50.29 8.33 20.03
CA LEU A 3 49.84 7.62 18.82
C LEU A 3 48.91 8.56 18.05
N THR A 4 49.33 8.97 16.87
CA THR A 4 48.49 9.75 15.96
C THR A 4 47.95 8.76 14.91
N ILE A 5 46.61 8.67 14.84
CA ILE A 5 45.92 7.89 13.80
C ILE A 5 45.40 8.91 12.78
N ASP A 6 45.91 8.87 11.57
CA ASP A 6 45.45 9.66 10.43
C ASP A 6 44.54 8.79 9.55
N ILE A 7 43.36 9.29 9.24
CA ILE A 7 42.40 8.61 8.34
C ILE A 7 42.49 9.33 7.00
N PRO A 8 43.12 8.74 5.99
CA PRO A 8 43.18 9.35 4.66
C PRO A 8 41.74 9.59 4.13
N ASN A 9 41.56 10.73 3.47
CA ASN A 9 40.28 11.13 2.88
C ASN A 9 39.10 11.41 3.85
N ILE A 10 39.36 11.61 5.16
CA ILE A 10 38.31 11.87 6.14
C ILE A 10 37.44 13.08 5.72
N GLN A 11 38.00 14.11 5.11
CA GLN A 11 37.29 15.30 4.67
C GLN A 11 36.31 14.98 3.53
N ASN A 12 36.73 14.12 2.60
CA ASN A 12 35.87 13.68 1.49
C ASN A 12 34.70 12.81 1.99
N ILE A 13 34.98 11.92 2.93
CA ILE A 13 33.95 11.11 3.60
C ILE A 13 32.95 12.01 4.33
N MET A 14 33.42 13.00 5.09
CA MET A 14 32.55 13.95 5.77
C MET A 14 31.72 14.79 4.79
N ALA A 15 32.27 15.21 3.66
CA ALA A 15 31.55 15.93 2.62
C ALA A 15 30.42 15.08 2.01
N LEU A 16 30.69 13.81 1.69
CA LEU A 16 29.69 12.86 1.21
C LEU A 16 28.55 12.66 2.21
N TYR A 17 28.87 12.49 3.50
CA TYR A 17 27.86 12.37 4.55
C TYR A 17 26.97 13.61 4.67
N ARG A 18 27.51 14.82 4.48
CA ARG A 18 26.73 16.07 4.47
C ARG A 18 25.81 16.18 3.26
N GLN A 19 26.19 15.61 2.13
CA GLN A 19 25.38 15.59 0.89
C GLN A 19 24.42 14.39 0.82
N ALA A 20 24.52 13.45 1.76
CA ALA A 20 23.69 12.23 1.77
C ALA A 20 22.19 12.49 1.61
N PRO A 21 21.56 13.46 2.31
CA PRO A 21 20.14 13.75 2.13
C PRO A 21 19.79 14.17 0.70
N ASP A 22 20.64 14.98 0.07
CA ASP A 22 20.43 15.50 -1.29
C ASP A 22 20.53 14.40 -2.36
N ILE A 23 21.29 13.35 -2.08
CA ILE A 23 21.46 12.18 -2.96
C ILE A 23 20.34 11.16 -2.70
N VAL A 24 20.09 10.83 -1.45
CA VAL A 24 19.21 9.73 -1.04
C VAL A 24 17.74 10.09 -1.20
N THR A 25 17.34 11.29 -0.79
CA THR A 25 15.92 11.70 -0.80
C THR A 25 15.28 11.62 -2.18
N PRO A 26 15.87 12.16 -3.27
CA PRO A 26 15.25 12.05 -4.59
C PRO A 26 15.15 10.61 -5.11
N ILE A 27 16.10 9.75 -4.78
CA ILE A 27 16.05 8.33 -5.15
C ILE A 27 14.87 7.65 -4.43
N LEU A 28 14.72 7.88 -3.12
CA LEU A 28 13.61 7.31 -2.35
C LEU A 28 12.25 7.86 -2.77
N VAL A 29 12.12 9.16 -3.01
CA VAL A 29 10.88 9.78 -3.52
C VAL A 29 10.49 9.17 -4.87
N ASN A 30 11.43 9.00 -5.79
CA ASN A 30 11.16 8.35 -7.06
C ASN A 30 10.75 6.87 -6.89
N THR A 31 11.41 6.15 -5.99
CA THR A 31 11.07 4.76 -5.65
C THR A 31 9.67 4.64 -5.08
N LEU A 32 9.25 5.57 -4.21
CA LEU A 32 7.89 5.64 -3.69
C LEU A 32 6.86 5.87 -4.79
N LYS A 33 7.11 6.77 -5.73
CA LYS A 33 6.23 6.96 -6.90
C LYS A 33 6.09 5.70 -7.75
N GLN A 34 7.18 4.98 -7.96
CA GLN A 34 7.14 3.69 -8.66
C GLN A 34 6.35 2.64 -7.86
N SER A 35 6.47 2.65 -6.52
CA SER A 35 5.70 1.76 -5.67
C SER A 35 4.19 2.05 -5.71
N GLU A 36 3.77 3.31 -5.86
CA GLU A 36 2.36 3.69 -6.05
C GLU A 36 1.79 3.11 -7.36
N ILE A 37 2.54 3.19 -8.46
CA ILE A 37 2.15 2.59 -9.75
C ILE A 37 2.02 1.08 -9.63
N LEU A 38 2.99 0.43 -8.98
CA LEU A 38 2.96 -1.00 -8.70
C LEU A 38 1.73 -1.39 -7.88
N MET A 39 1.47 -0.68 -6.78
CA MET A 39 0.31 -0.91 -5.92
C MET A 39 -1.01 -0.74 -6.69
N GLY A 40 -1.11 0.25 -7.58
CA GLY A 40 -2.26 0.44 -8.46
C GLY A 40 -2.49 -0.76 -9.38
N SER A 41 -1.44 -1.26 -10.02
CA SER A 41 -1.49 -2.44 -10.89
C SER A 41 -1.91 -3.70 -10.13
N VAL A 42 -1.26 -3.99 -9.01
CA VAL A 42 -1.57 -5.17 -8.18
C VAL A 42 -2.99 -5.09 -7.61
N THR A 43 -3.44 -3.90 -7.22
CA THR A 43 -4.81 -3.67 -6.74
C THR A 43 -5.83 -3.98 -7.84
N GLY A 44 -5.58 -3.49 -9.05
CA GLY A 44 -6.46 -3.75 -10.20
C GLY A 44 -6.65 -5.24 -10.53
N GLN A 45 -5.63 -6.06 -10.27
CA GLN A 45 -5.65 -7.50 -10.51
C GLN A 45 -6.32 -8.31 -9.39
N ASN A 46 -6.33 -7.80 -8.15
CA ASN A 46 -6.72 -8.56 -6.97
C ASN A 46 -8.05 -8.13 -6.35
N VAL A 47 -8.50 -6.90 -6.61
CA VAL A 47 -9.78 -6.38 -6.10
C VAL A 47 -10.94 -6.86 -6.96
N PRO A 48 -12.06 -7.31 -6.35
CA PRO A 48 -13.25 -7.71 -7.10
C PRO A 48 -13.79 -6.55 -7.94
N TYR A 49 -14.00 -6.83 -9.24
CA TYR A 49 -14.51 -5.84 -10.17
C TYR A 49 -15.98 -6.10 -10.49
N VAL A 50 -16.86 -5.15 -10.14
CA VAL A 50 -18.28 -5.15 -10.57
C VAL A 50 -18.54 -3.88 -11.37
N THR A 51 -18.33 -2.71 -10.77
CA THR A 51 -18.49 -1.40 -11.42
C THR A 51 -17.17 -0.62 -11.48
N GLY A 52 -16.11 -1.19 -10.92
CA GLY A 52 -14.81 -0.53 -10.77
C GLY A 52 -14.73 0.48 -9.63
N GLY A 53 -15.82 0.77 -8.93
CA GLY A 53 -15.84 1.76 -7.85
C GLY A 53 -14.90 1.41 -6.71
N LEU A 54 -14.79 0.13 -6.33
CA LEU A 54 -13.87 -0.29 -5.28
C LEU A 54 -12.40 -0.14 -5.70
N VAL A 55 -12.04 -0.57 -6.91
CA VAL A 55 -10.67 -0.43 -7.44
C VAL A 55 -10.27 1.04 -7.52
N LYS A 56 -11.15 1.90 -8.04
CA LYS A 56 -10.91 3.35 -8.16
C LYS A 56 -10.84 4.07 -6.82
N SER A 57 -11.34 3.47 -5.74
CA SER A 57 -11.29 4.05 -4.40
C SER A 57 -9.94 3.86 -3.69
N PHE A 58 -9.05 3.05 -4.25
CA PHE A 58 -7.70 2.90 -3.72
C PHE A 58 -6.85 4.09 -4.15
N ILE A 59 -6.37 4.82 -3.15
CA ILE A 59 -5.53 6.00 -3.35
C ILE A 59 -4.34 5.97 -2.39
N PRO A 60 -3.17 6.48 -2.82
CA PRO A 60 -2.08 6.76 -1.90
C PRO A 60 -2.47 7.95 -1.02
N THR A 61 -2.37 7.78 0.29
CA THR A 61 -2.53 8.87 1.25
C THR A 61 -1.16 9.18 1.86
N PRO A 62 -0.54 10.32 1.52
CA PRO A 62 0.76 10.71 2.06
C PRO A 62 0.71 10.82 3.58
N VAL A 63 1.71 10.27 4.25
CA VAL A 63 1.93 10.40 5.70
C VAL A 63 3.12 11.31 5.97
N THR A 64 4.22 11.10 5.24
CA THR A 64 5.41 11.96 5.21
C THR A 64 5.91 12.07 3.77
N GLU A 65 6.97 12.83 3.55
CA GLU A 65 7.63 12.90 2.23
C GLU A 65 8.11 11.50 1.74
N LEU A 66 8.50 10.63 2.67
CA LEU A 66 9.05 9.30 2.39
C LEU A 66 8.11 8.16 2.82
N SER A 67 6.82 8.44 2.99
CA SER A 67 5.86 7.38 3.33
C SER A 67 4.44 7.73 2.91
N TYR A 68 3.69 6.70 2.52
CA TYR A 68 2.26 6.80 2.26
C TYR A 68 1.53 5.53 2.76
N THR A 69 0.23 5.66 2.98
CA THR A 69 -0.65 4.51 3.16
C THR A 69 -1.42 4.23 1.89
N TRP A 70 -1.66 2.94 1.59
CA TRP A 70 -2.42 2.49 0.44
C TRP A 70 -3.69 1.79 0.89
N GLY A 71 -4.85 2.27 0.44
CA GLY A 71 -6.11 1.65 0.82
C GLY A 71 -7.33 2.31 0.17
N PRO A 72 -8.50 1.65 0.28
CA PRO A 72 -9.75 2.17 -0.25
C PRO A 72 -10.32 3.26 0.66
N ASN A 73 -10.83 4.35 0.07
CA ASN A 73 -11.48 5.45 0.79
C ASN A 73 -13.01 5.31 0.89
N VAL A 74 -13.56 4.14 0.59
CA VAL A 74 -15.01 3.89 0.64
C VAL A 74 -15.40 2.96 1.80
N LYS A 75 -16.46 3.30 2.51
CA LYS A 75 -16.89 2.57 3.72
C LYS A 75 -17.25 1.10 3.47
N TYR A 76 -17.82 0.79 2.31
CA TYR A 76 -18.23 -0.58 1.98
C TYR A 76 -17.05 -1.53 1.70
N ALA A 77 -15.83 -1.00 1.52
CA ALA A 77 -14.63 -1.79 1.29
C ALA A 77 -14.40 -2.83 2.40
N LEU A 78 -14.61 -2.43 3.66
CA LEU A 78 -14.49 -3.32 4.80
C LEU A 78 -15.47 -4.51 4.73
N TRP A 79 -16.70 -4.26 4.30
CA TRP A 79 -17.71 -5.31 4.15
C TRP A 79 -17.40 -6.26 3.01
N VAL A 80 -16.81 -5.76 1.92
CA VAL A 80 -16.35 -6.60 0.82
C VAL A 80 -15.14 -7.44 1.24
N GLU A 81 -14.25 -6.87 2.06
CA GLU A 81 -13.08 -7.59 2.58
C GLU A 81 -13.45 -8.70 3.54
N GLN A 82 -14.18 -8.36 4.61
CA GLN A 82 -14.46 -9.27 5.72
C GLN A 82 -15.74 -10.07 5.55
N GLY A 83 -16.63 -9.63 4.64
CA GLY A 83 -17.97 -10.18 4.54
C GLY A 83 -18.97 -9.52 5.47
N THR A 84 -20.23 -9.95 5.37
CA THR A 84 -21.34 -9.42 6.14
C THR A 84 -22.26 -10.55 6.64
N GLY A 85 -23.09 -10.25 7.62
CA GLY A 85 -24.04 -11.22 8.14
C GLY A 85 -23.35 -12.41 8.85
N ILE A 86 -23.79 -13.62 8.54
CA ILE A 86 -23.20 -14.84 9.13
C ILE A 86 -21.76 -15.10 8.68
N TYR A 87 -21.33 -14.47 7.58
CA TYR A 87 -19.99 -14.59 7.03
C TYR A 87 -19.05 -13.48 7.49
N GLY A 88 -19.59 -12.43 8.12
CA GLY A 88 -18.83 -11.30 8.63
C GLY A 88 -18.52 -11.41 10.12
N PRO A 89 -17.89 -10.39 10.70
CA PRO A 89 -17.47 -10.39 12.11
C PRO A 89 -18.61 -10.61 13.13
N SER A 90 -19.85 -10.25 12.79
CA SER A 90 -20.99 -10.44 13.69
C SER A 90 -21.46 -11.88 13.81
N GLY A 91 -21.17 -12.74 12.81
CA GLY A 91 -21.64 -14.13 12.75
C GLY A 91 -23.18 -14.30 12.75
N ALA A 92 -23.93 -13.20 12.62
CA ALA A 92 -25.38 -13.19 12.73
C ALA A 92 -26.05 -12.79 11.42
N ARG A 93 -27.27 -13.25 11.18
CA ARG A 93 -28.05 -12.83 10.01
C ARG A 93 -28.34 -11.33 10.06
N ILE A 94 -28.32 -10.69 8.89
CA ILE A 94 -28.73 -9.28 8.77
C ILE A 94 -30.26 -9.22 8.87
N VAL A 95 -30.74 -8.44 9.83
CA VAL A 95 -32.17 -8.19 10.07
C VAL A 95 -32.45 -6.70 9.98
N PRO A 96 -33.69 -6.28 9.65
CA PRO A 96 -34.06 -4.87 9.68
C PRO A 96 -34.05 -4.34 11.12
N VAL A 97 -33.58 -3.11 11.31
CA VAL A 97 -33.50 -2.47 12.64
C VAL A 97 -34.79 -1.67 12.93
N THR A 98 -35.28 -0.89 11.97
CA THR A 98 -36.44 0.01 12.12
C THR A 98 -37.63 -0.38 11.24
N ALA A 99 -37.39 -1.07 10.14
CA ALA A 99 -38.40 -1.51 9.19
C ALA A 99 -38.90 -2.93 9.51
N LYS A 100 -40.07 -3.30 8.96
CA LYS A 100 -40.60 -4.67 9.09
C LYS A 100 -39.88 -5.70 8.25
N ALA A 101 -39.19 -5.27 7.18
CA ALA A 101 -38.43 -6.12 6.27
C ALA A 101 -37.29 -5.37 5.60
N LEU A 102 -36.31 -6.11 5.12
CA LEU A 102 -35.26 -5.62 4.22
C LEU A 102 -35.84 -5.60 2.79
N ALA A 103 -35.66 -4.50 2.08
CA ALA A 103 -36.10 -4.35 0.68
C ALA A 103 -34.93 -3.81 -0.17
N TRP A 104 -34.70 -4.40 -1.33
CA TRP A 104 -33.71 -3.93 -2.32
C TRP A 104 -34.10 -4.38 -3.73
N THR A 105 -33.51 -3.74 -4.74
CA THR A 105 -33.70 -4.11 -6.14
C THR A 105 -32.38 -4.62 -6.71
N SER A 106 -32.43 -5.73 -7.43
CA SER A 106 -31.27 -6.29 -8.14
C SER A 106 -31.74 -6.87 -9.49
N GLY A 107 -31.05 -6.50 -10.57
CA GLY A 107 -31.41 -6.93 -11.92
C GLY A 107 -32.85 -6.59 -12.31
N GLY A 108 -33.39 -5.45 -11.84
CA GLY A 108 -34.79 -5.05 -12.09
C GLY A 108 -35.81 -5.76 -11.21
N THR A 109 -35.43 -6.74 -10.40
CA THR A 109 -36.34 -7.47 -9.50
C THR A 109 -36.26 -6.92 -8.09
N GLN A 110 -37.40 -6.65 -7.48
CA GLN A 110 -37.51 -6.24 -6.08
C GLN A 110 -37.52 -7.45 -5.15
N PHE A 111 -36.71 -7.40 -4.12
CA PHE A 111 -36.61 -8.42 -3.09
C PHE A 111 -37.07 -7.85 -1.75
N ILE A 112 -37.90 -8.62 -1.03
CA ILE A 112 -38.35 -8.30 0.33
C ILE A 112 -38.07 -9.53 1.19
N ARG A 113 -37.32 -9.36 2.31
CA ARG A 113 -36.92 -10.46 3.20
C ARG A 113 -36.93 -9.99 4.66
N LYS A 114 -37.30 -10.88 5.57
CA LYS A 114 -37.19 -10.64 7.02
C LYS A 114 -35.74 -10.70 7.52
N SER A 115 -34.91 -11.48 6.85
CA SER A 115 -33.47 -11.53 7.12
C SER A 115 -32.70 -12.07 5.91
N ILE A 116 -31.40 -11.76 5.82
CA ILE A 116 -30.48 -12.32 4.82
C ILE A 116 -29.23 -12.88 5.50
N ALA A 117 -28.59 -13.84 4.85
CA ALA A 117 -27.35 -14.43 5.35
C ALA A 117 -26.17 -13.47 5.33
N GLY A 118 -26.18 -12.54 4.39
CA GLY A 118 -25.04 -11.67 4.14
C GLY A 118 -24.17 -12.18 2.98
N MET A 119 -22.96 -11.69 2.89
CA MET A 119 -22.01 -11.93 1.80
C MET A 119 -20.67 -12.44 2.37
N GLN A 120 -20.08 -13.44 1.74
CA GLN A 120 -18.73 -13.91 2.08
C GLN A 120 -17.69 -12.82 1.78
N GLY A 121 -16.73 -12.66 2.69
CA GLY A 121 -15.58 -11.78 2.50
C GLY A 121 -14.70 -12.21 1.34
N ARG A 122 -14.20 -11.25 0.60
CA ARG A 122 -13.35 -11.49 -0.58
C ARG A 122 -11.87 -11.54 -0.26
N ARG A 123 -11.45 -11.10 0.93
CA ARG A 123 -10.04 -11.08 1.41
C ARG A 123 -9.05 -10.58 0.36
N TYR A 124 -9.44 -9.49 -0.34
CA TYR A 124 -8.62 -8.94 -1.42
C TYR A 124 -7.37 -8.25 -0.90
N MET A 125 -7.39 -7.69 0.33
CA MET A 125 -6.21 -7.05 0.93
C MET A 125 -5.08 -8.05 1.17
N GLU A 126 -5.38 -9.25 1.67
CA GLU A 126 -4.40 -10.32 1.84
C GLU A 126 -3.72 -10.68 0.51
N ARG A 127 -4.51 -10.76 -0.58
CA ARG A 127 -3.97 -11.03 -1.93
C ARG A 127 -3.12 -9.89 -2.46
N ILE A 128 -3.54 -8.64 -2.24
CA ILE A 128 -2.74 -7.46 -2.63
C ILE A 128 -1.40 -7.50 -1.91
N VAL A 129 -1.39 -7.68 -0.59
CA VAL A 129 -0.16 -7.73 0.20
C VAL A 129 0.75 -8.87 -0.26
N ALA A 130 0.22 -10.09 -0.43
CA ALA A 130 0.98 -11.24 -0.89
C ALA A 130 1.61 -11.02 -2.27
N ALA A 131 0.87 -10.41 -3.20
CA ALA A 131 1.35 -10.14 -4.55
C ALA A 131 2.33 -8.95 -4.64
N ALA A 132 2.11 -7.91 -3.83
CA ALA A 132 2.92 -6.68 -3.85
C ALA A 132 4.25 -6.83 -3.11
N SER A 133 4.26 -7.53 -1.96
CA SER A 133 5.44 -7.57 -1.07
C SER A 133 6.75 -7.97 -1.77
N PRO A 134 6.83 -9.05 -2.57
CA PRO A 134 8.08 -9.42 -3.22
C PRO A 134 8.51 -8.39 -4.28
N GLN A 135 7.57 -7.77 -4.97
CA GLN A 135 7.86 -6.76 -6.00
C GLN A 135 8.33 -5.45 -5.36
N LEU A 136 7.71 -5.04 -4.26
CA LEU A 136 8.15 -3.88 -3.47
C LEU A 136 9.56 -4.12 -2.91
N ALA A 137 9.82 -5.30 -2.35
CA ALA A 137 11.17 -5.63 -1.85
C ALA A 137 12.24 -5.49 -2.94
N GLN A 138 12.00 -6.02 -4.15
CA GLN A 138 12.91 -5.87 -5.28
C GLN A 138 13.08 -4.39 -5.71
N LEU A 139 12.00 -3.61 -5.67
CA LEU A 139 12.05 -2.19 -6.02
C LEU A 139 12.96 -1.42 -5.05
N PHE A 140 12.79 -1.65 -3.75
CA PHE A 140 13.61 -0.99 -2.73
C PHE A 140 15.06 -1.50 -2.71
N GLN A 141 15.30 -2.77 -2.98
CA GLN A 141 16.67 -3.29 -3.15
C GLN A 141 17.42 -2.61 -4.30
N ARG A 142 16.74 -2.34 -5.43
CA ARG A 142 17.36 -1.57 -6.53
C ARG A 142 17.66 -0.14 -6.13
N ALA A 143 16.79 0.50 -5.37
CA ALA A 143 17.04 1.85 -4.85
C ALA A 143 18.26 1.85 -3.91
N GLU A 144 18.38 0.87 -3.02
CA GLU A 144 19.53 0.69 -2.14
C GLU A 144 20.82 0.55 -2.94
N GLN A 145 20.85 -0.30 -3.96
CA GLN A 145 22.02 -0.46 -4.84
C GLN A 145 22.38 0.85 -5.55
N THR A 146 21.39 1.56 -6.09
CA THR A 146 21.62 2.86 -6.72
C THR A 146 22.24 3.88 -5.77
N ILE A 147 21.77 3.90 -4.51
CA ILE A 147 22.36 4.75 -3.47
C ILE A 147 23.81 4.39 -3.21
N ILE A 148 24.11 3.09 -3.01
CA ILE A 148 25.47 2.61 -2.75
C ILE A 148 26.41 2.96 -3.92
N GLU A 149 25.98 2.73 -5.16
CA GLU A 149 26.76 3.04 -6.35
C GLU A 149 27.02 4.54 -6.49
N THR A 150 26.03 5.38 -6.21
CA THR A 150 26.17 6.84 -6.27
C THR A 150 27.19 7.33 -5.24
N PHE A 151 27.18 6.80 -4.02
CA PHE A 151 28.18 7.11 -3.01
C PHE A 151 29.59 6.61 -3.38
N ALA A 152 29.68 5.39 -3.95
CA ALA A 152 30.96 4.84 -4.39
C ALA A 152 31.61 5.68 -5.50
N GLN A 153 30.82 6.16 -6.46
CA GLN A 153 31.28 7.03 -7.54
C GLN A 153 31.67 8.43 -7.04
N GLY A 154 30.89 9.01 -6.15
CA GLY A 154 31.20 10.31 -5.53
C GLY A 154 32.46 10.29 -4.66
N GLY A 155 32.79 9.15 -4.05
CA GLY A 155 34.03 8.95 -3.30
C GLY A 155 35.27 8.70 -4.16
N ALA A 156 35.11 8.29 -5.43
CA ALA A 156 36.20 8.03 -6.35
C ALA A 156 36.67 9.28 -7.14
N THR A 157 35.86 10.34 -7.17
CA THR A 157 36.14 11.58 -7.91
C THR A 157 36.68 12.74 -7.04
N ALA A 158 36.88 12.49 -5.76
CA ALA A 158 37.46 13.40 -4.77
C ALA A 158 38.80 12.90 -4.26
#